data_c4f6109732d4c63c11da7255e6ddb517
#
_entry.id   c4f6109732d4c63c11da7255e6ddb517
#
_cell.length_a   1.000
_cell.length_b   1.000
_cell.length_c   1.000
_cell.angle_alpha   90.00
_cell.angle_beta   90.00
_cell.angle_gamma   90.00
#
_symmetry.space_group_name_H-M   'P 1'
#
loop_
_entity.id
_entity.type
_entity.pdbx_description
1 polymer ?
#
loop_
_entity_poly.entity_id
_entity_poly.type
_entity_poly.pdbx_seq_one_letter_code
_entity_poly.pdbx_strand_id
1 'polypeptide(L)'
;MLSSSSGKYASLADADLLAALRADDAGSFAEIYARYCYPLFTLAFHKLKSRETAEELVQDLFENLWQRRASHDIQQLKQYLFSALRYRIINHVKAQQVRAGYELYCRLNTSEADTATEDSLATNELRAALLNGMRKLPAKTREIFQLSRLEQYSVAEISGQVNLSEKTVEYHLTKSLKLLRGYLREFLVLVVVAFGHF
;
A
#
# COMPACT_ATOMS: atom_id res chain seq x y z
N MET A 1 -36.76 11.16 -5.33
CA MET A 1 -36.61 11.12 -6.80
C MET A 1 -35.14 10.86 -7.20
N LEU A 2 -34.61 9.66 -6.94
CA LEU A 2 -33.20 9.28 -7.23
C LEU A 2 -33.10 7.97 -8.05
N SER A 3 -34.15 7.57 -8.75
CA SER A 3 -34.21 6.22 -9.32
C SER A 3 -34.11 6.11 -10.84
N SER A 4 -33.88 7.20 -11.60
CA SER A 4 -33.92 7.15 -13.08
C SER A 4 -32.57 7.38 -13.77
N SER A 5 -31.53 7.72 -13.05
CA SER A 5 -30.19 8.05 -13.62
C SER A 5 -29.20 6.88 -13.66
N SER A 6 -29.45 5.79 -12.91
CA SER A 6 -28.51 4.69 -12.75
C SER A 6 -28.21 3.91 -14.03
N GLY A 7 -29.15 3.82 -14.98
CA GLY A 7 -28.96 3.06 -16.22
C GLY A 7 -28.03 3.71 -17.26
N LYS A 8 -27.94 5.04 -17.25
CA LYS A 8 -27.16 5.79 -18.25
C LYS A 8 -25.65 5.60 -18.10
N TYR A 9 -25.16 5.55 -16.86
CA TYR A 9 -23.74 5.49 -16.56
C TYR A 9 -23.21 4.05 -16.42
N ALA A 10 -24.07 3.09 -16.10
CA ALA A 10 -23.67 1.69 -15.87
C ALA A 10 -23.00 1.02 -17.06
N SER A 11 -23.34 1.43 -18.29
CA SER A 11 -22.75 0.90 -19.53
C SER A 11 -21.52 1.67 -20.01
N LEU A 12 -21.17 2.83 -19.38
CA LEU A 12 -20.05 3.64 -19.81
C LEU A 12 -18.70 3.01 -19.40
N ALA A 13 -17.71 3.18 -20.27
CA ALA A 13 -16.34 2.82 -19.94
C ALA A 13 -15.76 3.80 -18.90
N ASP A 14 -14.72 3.38 -18.17
CA ASP A 14 -14.05 4.21 -17.16
C ASP A 14 -13.52 5.53 -17.73
N ALA A 15 -13.09 5.55 -19.00
CA ALA A 15 -12.62 6.74 -19.67
C ALA A 15 -13.75 7.78 -19.87
N ASP A 16 -14.95 7.32 -20.24
CA ASP A 16 -16.11 8.18 -20.43
C ASP A 16 -16.63 8.72 -19.09
N LEU A 17 -16.61 7.88 -18.05
CA LEU A 17 -16.92 8.29 -16.67
C LEU A 17 -15.95 9.36 -16.17
N LEU A 18 -14.65 9.23 -16.46
CA LEU A 18 -13.65 10.24 -16.11
C LEU A 18 -13.87 11.54 -16.86
N ALA A 19 -14.22 11.48 -18.15
CA ALA A 19 -14.52 12.68 -18.93
C ALA A 19 -15.75 13.42 -18.38
N ALA A 20 -16.82 12.70 -18.04
CA ALA A 20 -18.01 13.26 -17.41
C ALA A 20 -17.71 13.80 -15.99
N LEU A 21 -16.89 13.11 -15.20
CA LEU A 21 -16.47 13.56 -13.89
C LEU A 21 -15.72 14.90 -13.95
N ARG A 22 -14.82 15.08 -14.92
CA ARG A 22 -14.12 16.34 -15.18
C ARG A 22 -15.09 17.48 -15.54
N ALA A 23 -16.22 17.15 -16.17
CA ALA A 23 -17.28 18.08 -16.49
C ALA A 23 -18.28 18.32 -15.35
N ASP A 24 -17.92 17.95 -14.10
CA ASP A 24 -18.70 18.14 -12.89
C ASP A 24 -20.00 17.32 -12.80
N ASP A 25 -20.05 16.16 -13.48
CA ASP A 25 -21.22 15.29 -13.49
C ASP A 25 -21.24 14.39 -12.26
N ALA A 26 -22.13 14.68 -11.31
CA ALA A 26 -22.33 13.90 -10.09
C ALA A 26 -22.84 12.47 -10.38
N GLY A 27 -23.54 12.24 -11.49
CA GLY A 27 -23.99 10.91 -11.88
C GLY A 27 -22.85 9.98 -12.26
N SER A 28 -21.82 10.50 -12.94
CA SER A 28 -20.60 9.77 -13.25
C SER A 28 -19.82 9.42 -11.99
N PHE A 29 -19.74 10.33 -11.01
CA PHE A 29 -19.14 10.04 -9.71
C PHE A 29 -19.89 8.95 -8.94
N ALA A 30 -21.22 8.99 -8.92
CA ALA A 30 -22.04 7.97 -8.26
C ALA A 30 -21.80 6.57 -8.86
N GLU A 31 -21.68 6.47 -10.18
CA GLU A 31 -21.35 5.21 -10.86
C GLU A 31 -19.94 4.72 -10.52
N ILE A 32 -18.94 5.60 -10.55
CA ILE A 32 -17.56 5.28 -10.14
C ILE A 32 -17.55 4.76 -8.70
N TYR A 33 -18.25 5.43 -7.81
CA TYR A 33 -18.39 5.01 -6.41
C TYR A 33 -19.03 3.63 -6.30
N ALA A 34 -20.17 3.41 -6.96
CA ALA A 34 -20.88 2.12 -6.95
C ALA A 34 -20.00 0.97 -7.46
N ARG A 35 -19.21 1.22 -8.51
CA ARG A 35 -18.35 0.24 -9.16
C ARG A 35 -17.12 -0.14 -8.32
N TYR A 36 -16.52 0.83 -7.64
CA TYR A 36 -15.20 0.65 -7.00
C TYR A 36 -15.22 0.65 -5.47
N CYS A 37 -16.26 1.16 -4.80
CA CYS A 37 -16.28 1.27 -3.33
C CYS A 37 -16.08 -0.08 -2.65
N TYR A 38 -16.86 -1.09 -3.01
CA TYR A 38 -16.78 -2.41 -2.37
C TYR A 38 -15.44 -3.14 -2.62
N PRO A 39 -14.91 -3.22 -3.85
CA PRO A 39 -13.58 -3.80 -4.08
C PRO A 39 -12.45 -3.09 -3.33
N LEU A 40 -12.49 -1.75 -3.25
CA LEU A 40 -11.49 -0.96 -2.52
C LEU A 40 -11.62 -1.17 -1.01
N PHE A 41 -12.85 -1.16 -0.47
CA PHE A 41 -13.09 -1.47 0.94
C PHE A 41 -12.58 -2.86 1.31
N THR A 42 -12.87 -3.88 0.50
CA THR A 42 -12.39 -5.24 0.74
C THR A 42 -10.87 -5.31 0.78
N LEU A 43 -10.18 -4.61 -0.13
CA LEU A 43 -8.71 -4.53 -0.12
C LEU A 43 -8.20 -3.85 1.17
N ALA A 44 -8.77 -2.71 1.54
CA ALA A 44 -8.37 -1.97 2.75
C ALA A 44 -8.60 -2.80 4.02
N PHE A 45 -9.80 -3.39 4.16
CA PHE A 45 -10.16 -4.23 5.30
C PHE A 45 -9.24 -5.45 5.45
N HIS A 46 -8.90 -6.12 4.33
CA HIS A 46 -7.95 -7.23 4.35
C HIS A 46 -6.57 -6.84 4.89
N LYS A 47 -6.13 -5.60 4.61
CA LYS A 47 -4.81 -5.10 5.01
C LYS A 47 -4.79 -4.54 6.43
N LEU A 48 -5.84 -3.83 6.82
CA LEU A 48 -5.88 -3.08 8.08
C LEU A 48 -6.54 -3.85 9.22
N LYS A 49 -7.40 -4.83 8.90
CA LYS A 49 -8.21 -5.60 9.86
C LYS A 49 -9.13 -4.73 10.75
N SER A 50 -9.29 -3.47 10.40
CA SER A 50 -10.19 -2.52 11.02
C SER A 50 -11.20 -2.05 10.00
N ARG A 51 -12.49 -2.24 10.30
CA ARG A 51 -13.60 -1.82 9.43
C ARG A 51 -13.67 -0.31 9.34
N GLU A 52 -13.63 0.36 10.49
CA GLU A 52 -13.70 1.81 10.62
C GLU A 52 -12.60 2.49 9.80
N THR A 53 -11.35 2.08 10.01
CA THR A 53 -10.20 2.63 9.28
C THR A 53 -10.29 2.34 7.76
N ALA A 54 -10.81 1.17 7.38
CA ALA A 54 -10.97 0.84 5.97
C ALA A 54 -12.04 1.70 5.30
N GLU A 55 -13.17 1.95 5.99
CA GLU A 55 -14.23 2.85 5.53
C GLU A 55 -13.72 4.29 5.40
N GLU A 56 -13.00 4.80 6.41
CA GLU A 56 -12.38 6.13 6.41
C GLU A 56 -11.45 6.33 5.22
N LEU A 57 -10.48 5.43 5.01
CA LEU A 57 -9.51 5.58 3.93
C LEU A 57 -10.13 5.50 2.54
N VAL A 58 -11.19 4.71 2.38
CA VAL A 58 -11.93 4.63 1.11
C VAL A 58 -12.77 5.89 0.89
N GLN A 59 -13.44 6.39 1.93
CA GLN A 59 -14.19 7.64 1.86
C GLN A 59 -13.28 8.81 1.49
N ASP A 60 -12.15 8.98 2.16
CA ASP A 60 -11.15 9.99 1.86
C ASP A 60 -10.62 9.91 0.43
N LEU A 61 -10.47 8.68 -0.10
CA LEU A 61 -10.04 8.48 -1.48
C LEU A 61 -11.05 9.06 -2.47
N PHE A 62 -12.33 8.75 -2.29
CA PHE A 62 -13.40 9.25 -3.15
C PHE A 62 -13.64 10.75 -2.98
N GLU A 63 -13.55 11.26 -1.77
CA GLU A 63 -13.60 12.70 -1.51
C GLU A 63 -12.49 13.44 -2.27
N ASN A 64 -11.25 12.94 -2.20
CA ASN A 64 -10.13 13.51 -2.93
C ASN A 64 -10.31 13.43 -4.45
N LEU A 65 -10.86 12.31 -4.96
CA LEU A 65 -11.20 12.16 -6.38
C LEU A 65 -12.19 13.24 -6.82
N TRP A 66 -13.23 13.48 -6.03
CA TRP A 66 -14.25 14.51 -6.33
C TRP A 66 -13.68 15.90 -6.25
N GLN A 67 -12.97 16.24 -5.18
CA GLN A 67 -12.38 17.57 -4.98
C GLN A 67 -11.40 17.95 -6.09
N ARG A 68 -10.62 16.99 -6.59
CA ARG A 68 -9.61 17.24 -7.61
C ARG A 68 -10.02 16.84 -9.03
N ARG A 69 -11.32 16.59 -9.28
CA ARG A 69 -11.83 16.07 -10.55
C ARG A 69 -11.41 16.87 -11.79
N ALA A 70 -11.26 18.20 -11.65
CA ALA A 70 -10.87 19.07 -12.76
C ALA A 70 -9.35 19.08 -13.04
N SER A 71 -8.53 18.79 -12.02
CA SER A 71 -7.06 18.92 -12.09
C SER A 71 -6.32 17.60 -12.31
N HIS A 72 -6.97 16.46 -12.09
CA HIS A 72 -6.34 15.15 -12.22
C HIS A 72 -6.32 14.66 -13.68
N ASP A 73 -5.12 14.44 -14.22
CA ASP A 73 -4.95 13.72 -15.48
C ASP A 73 -4.88 12.20 -15.24
N ILE A 74 -6.05 11.62 -14.89
CA ILE A 74 -6.17 10.19 -14.68
C ILE A 74 -6.41 9.52 -16.02
N GLN A 75 -5.49 8.66 -16.45
CA GLN A 75 -5.58 7.89 -17.69
C GLN A 75 -6.29 6.54 -17.46
N GLN A 76 -6.07 5.92 -16.31
CA GLN A 76 -6.60 4.61 -15.96
C GLN A 76 -7.22 4.64 -14.57
N LEU A 77 -8.54 4.81 -14.52
CA LEU A 77 -9.29 5.00 -13.27
C LEU A 77 -9.06 3.89 -12.25
N LYS A 78 -9.20 2.63 -12.67
CA LYS A 78 -9.00 1.47 -11.79
C LYS A 78 -7.62 1.46 -11.16
N GLN A 79 -6.57 1.63 -11.97
CA GLN A 79 -5.18 1.62 -11.46
C GLN A 79 -4.94 2.78 -10.52
N TYR A 80 -5.42 3.98 -10.86
CA TYR A 80 -5.33 5.15 -9.99
C TYR A 80 -5.94 4.89 -8.62
N LEU A 81 -7.20 4.44 -8.56
CA LEU A 81 -7.91 4.21 -7.30
C LEU A 81 -7.21 3.16 -6.42
N PHE A 82 -6.80 2.03 -7.00
CA PHE A 82 -6.12 0.99 -6.25
C PHE A 82 -4.71 1.41 -5.79
N SER A 83 -3.98 2.17 -6.59
CA SER A 83 -2.66 2.70 -6.21
C SER A 83 -2.77 3.76 -5.12
N ALA A 84 -3.70 4.69 -5.26
CA ALA A 84 -3.95 5.74 -4.28
C ALA A 84 -4.41 5.15 -2.93
N LEU A 85 -5.27 4.13 -2.94
CA LEU A 85 -5.67 3.43 -1.71
C LEU A 85 -4.48 2.72 -1.05
N ARG A 86 -3.66 2.00 -1.82
CA ARG A 86 -2.46 1.34 -1.28
C ARG A 86 -1.51 2.34 -0.62
N TYR A 87 -1.30 3.49 -1.25
CA TYR A 87 -0.49 4.57 -0.68
C TYR A 87 -1.05 5.07 0.66
N ARG A 88 -2.38 5.29 0.75
CA ARG A 88 -3.06 5.69 1.99
C ARG A 88 -2.91 4.63 3.09
N ILE A 89 -3.11 3.36 2.77
CA ILE A 89 -2.93 2.24 3.71
C ILE A 89 -1.51 2.25 4.29
N ILE A 90 -0.49 2.42 3.45
CA ILE A 90 0.91 2.41 3.91
C ILE A 90 1.22 3.62 4.78
N ASN A 91 0.74 4.79 4.40
CA ASN A 91 0.94 5.98 5.22
C ASN A 91 0.23 5.84 6.58
N HIS A 92 -0.97 5.25 6.61
CA HIS A 92 -1.68 4.95 7.85
C HIS A 92 -0.86 4.00 8.74
N VAL A 93 -0.37 2.88 8.19
CA VAL A 93 0.46 1.91 8.94
C VAL A 93 1.76 2.55 9.42
N LYS A 94 2.42 3.36 8.59
CA LYS A 94 3.62 4.10 9.01
C LYS A 94 3.32 5.08 10.16
N ALA A 95 2.22 5.81 10.08
CA ALA A 95 1.80 6.73 11.14
C ALA A 95 1.51 5.99 12.46
N GLN A 96 0.86 4.83 12.40
CA GLN A 96 0.64 3.98 13.57
C GLN A 96 1.96 3.50 14.18
N GLN A 97 2.91 3.05 13.36
CA GLN A 97 4.23 2.62 13.84
C GLN A 97 5.00 3.75 14.52
N VAL A 98 4.94 4.98 13.98
CA VAL A 98 5.56 6.16 14.59
C VAL A 98 4.89 6.49 15.94
N ARG A 99 3.55 6.43 16.01
CA ARG A 99 2.80 6.65 17.27
C ARG A 99 3.15 5.59 18.30
N ALA A 100 3.13 4.32 17.93
CA ALA A 100 3.50 3.21 18.83
C ALA A 100 4.95 3.34 19.31
N GLY A 101 5.89 3.74 18.46
CA GLY A 101 7.27 4.02 18.82
C GLY A 101 7.40 5.21 19.78
N TYR A 102 6.62 6.27 19.58
CA TYR A 102 6.59 7.42 20.51
C TYR A 102 5.94 7.07 21.84
N GLU A 103 4.84 6.33 21.84
CA GLU A 103 4.18 5.85 23.07
C GLU A 103 5.12 4.93 23.88
N LEU A 104 5.85 4.04 23.21
CA LEU A 104 6.86 3.21 23.84
C LEU A 104 7.99 4.07 24.42
N TYR A 105 8.49 5.07 23.68
CA TYR A 105 9.50 6.01 24.17
C TYR A 105 9.00 6.79 25.40
N CYS A 106 7.76 7.27 25.38
CA CYS A 106 7.14 7.95 26.53
C CYS A 106 7.01 7.00 27.73
N ARG A 107 6.58 5.75 27.53
CA ARG A 107 6.46 4.74 28.60
C ARG A 107 7.81 4.39 29.21
N LEU A 108 8.86 4.24 28.39
CA LEU A 108 10.21 3.94 28.87
C LEU A 108 10.82 5.10 29.67
N ASN A 109 10.38 6.35 29.40
CA ASN A 109 10.83 7.53 30.15
C ASN A 109 9.95 7.85 31.37
N THR A 110 8.80 7.17 31.57
CA THR A 110 7.89 7.32 32.71
C THR A 110 7.82 6.06 33.56
N SER A 111 8.96 5.45 33.89
CA SER A 111 9.13 4.41 34.93
C SER A 111 8.02 3.36 35.05
N GLU A 112 8.43 2.20 34.90
CA GLU A 112 8.13 0.89 35.52
C GLU A 112 7.91 -0.23 34.49
N ALA A 113 8.68 -1.26 34.77
CA ALA A 113 9.00 -2.43 33.99
C ALA A 113 7.81 -3.33 33.64
N ASP A 114 8.09 -4.11 32.63
CA ASP A 114 7.72 -5.48 32.32
C ASP A 114 6.63 -5.72 31.27
N THR A 115 7.07 -6.51 30.31
CA THR A 115 6.41 -7.39 29.32
C THR A 115 6.35 -6.95 27.85
N ALA A 116 6.74 -5.73 27.51
CA ALA A 116 6.78 -5.29 26.10
C ALA A 116 8.11 -5.60 25.36
N THR A 117 9.05 -6.28 26.02
CA THR A 117 10.44 -6.38 25.56
C THR A 117 10.65 -7.47 24.51
N GLU A 118 9.94 -8.58 24.57
CA GLU A 118 10.18 -9.72 23.65
C GLU A 118 9.57 -9.50 22.26
N ASP A 119 8.35 -8.99 22.16
CA ASP A 119 7.69 -8.72 20.88
C ASP A 119 8.36 -7.54 20.12
N SER A 120 8.87 -6.54 20.84
CA SER A 120 9.59 -5.42 20.26
C SER A 120 10.99 -5.83 19.79
N LEU A 121 11.65 -6.74 20.51
CA LEU A 121 12.96 -7.28 20.14
C LEU A 121 12.86 -8.11 18.84
N ALA A 122 11.92 -9.05 18.77
CA ALA A 122 11.69 -9.90 17.60
C ALA A 122 11.31 -9.05 16.36
N THR A 123 10.50 -8.01 16.53
CA THR A 123 10.13 -7.10 15.44
C THR A 123 11.33 -6.27 14.95
N ASN A 124 12.17 -5.79 15.86
CA ASN A 124 13.39 -5.04 15.53
C ASN A 124 14.43 -5.91 14.85
N GLU A 125 14.60 -7.15 15.31
CA GLU A 125 15.50 -8.13 14.69
C GLU A 125 15.04 -8.52 13.28
N LEU A 126 13.74 -8.78 13.08
CA LEU A 126 13.18 -9.05 11.75
C LEU A 126 13.35 -7.85 10.82
N ARG A 127 13.14 -6.62 11.32
CA ARG A 127 13.36 -5.39 10.56
C ARG A 127 14.83 -5.24 10.18
N ALA A 128 15.74 -5.49 11.10
CA ALA A 128 17.19 -5.45 10.85
C ALA A 128 17.61 -6.50 9.81
N ALA A 129 17.08 -7.73 9.92
CA ALA A 129 17.31 -8.80 8.97
C ALA A 129 16.80 -8.46 7.56
N LEU A 130 15.61 -7.85 7.46
CA LEU A 130 15.05 -7.38 6.19
C LEU A 130 15.91 -6.28 5.57
N LEU A 131 16.33 -5.28 6.34
CA LEU A 131 17.22 -4.21 5.86
C LEU A 131 18.58 -4.75 5.41
N ASN A 132 19.14 -5.70 6.14
CA ASN A 132 20.38 -6.37 5.76
C ASN A 132 20.19 -7.22 4.49
N GLY A 133 19.08 -7.94 4.36
CA GLY A 133 18.72 -8.66 3.15
C GLY A 133 18.59 -7.71 1.94
N MET A 134 17.96 -6.56 2.12
CA MET A 134 17.86 -5.54 1.07
C MET A 134 19.22 -4.99 0.63
N ARG A 135 20.16 -4.80 1.56
CA ARG A 135 21.54 -4.36 1.23
C ARG A 135 22.29 -5.37 0.35
N LYS A 136 21.98 -6.65 0.49
CA LYS A 136 22.59 -7.75 -0.30
C LYS A 136 21.99 -7.89 -1.69
N LEU A 137 20.86 -7.23 -1.99
CA LEU A 137 20.29 -7.24 -3.33
C LEU A 137 21.23 -6.51 -4.31
N PRO A 138 21.36 -7.02 -5.58
CA PRO A 138 22.04 -6.28 -6.64
C PRO A 138 21.47 -4.87 -6.78
N ALA A 139 22.30 -3.86 -7.04
CA ALA A 139 21.93 -2.46 -6.98
C ALA A 139 20.64 -2.13 -7.76
N LYS A 140 20.55 -2.58 -9.03
CA LYS A 140 19.36 -2.34 -9.86
C LYS A 140 18.10 -3.07 -9.34
N THR A 141 18.27 -4.29 -8.80
CA THR A 141 17.17 -5.05 -8.20
C THR A 141 16.66 -4.37 -6.92
N ARG A 142 17.58 -3.85 -6.11
CA ARG A 142 17.25 -3.10 -4.89
C ARG A 142 16.53 -1.80 -5.20
N GLU A 143 16.99 -1.01 -6.17
CA GLU A 143 16.35 0.21 -6.64
C GLU A 143 14.90 -0.07 -7.07
N ILE A 144 14.68 -1.02 -7.97
CA ILE A 144 13.35 -1.40 -8.44
C ILE A 144 12.46 -1.90 -7.31
N PHE A 145 13.02 -2.66 -6.36
CA PHE A 145 12.28 -3.12 -5.18
C PHE A 145 11.86 -1.96 -4.28
N GLN A 146 12.75 -0.97 -4.06
CA GLN A 146 12.46 0.23 -3.28
C GLN A 146 11.35 1.06 -3.94
N LEU A 147 11.47 1.36 -5.23
CA LEU A 147 10.45 2.08 -5.98
C LEU A 147 9.08 1.39 -5.89
N SER A 148 9.05 0.06 -6.01
CA SER A 148 7.79 -0.68 -5.97
C SER A 148 7.20 -0.83 -4.56
N ARG A 149 8.01 -1.06 -3.53
CA ARG A 149 7.53 -1.47 -2.18
C ARG A 149 7.57 -0.36 -1.15
N LEU A 150 8.50 0.57 -1.27
CA LEU A 150 8.61 1.70 -0.35
C LEU A 150 7.96 2.96 -0.95
N GLU A 151 8.16 3.20 -2.23
CA GLU A 151 7.67 4.39 -2.92
C GLU A 151 6.37 4.14 -3.73
N GLN A 152 5.95 2.86 -3.82
CA GLN A 152 4.65 2.46 -4.36
C GLN A 152 4.40 2.74 -5.85
N TYR A 153 5.44 2.93 -6.63
CA TYR A 153 5.31 3.07 -8.08
C TYR A 153 4.77 1.79 -8.72
N SER A 154 3.93 1.94 -9.73
CA SER A 154 3.48 0.84 -10.58
C SER A 154 4.61 0.33 -11.47
N VAL A 155 4.45 -0.86 -12.04
CA VAL A 155 5.46 -1.43 -12.96
C VAL A 155 5.69 -0.51 -14.16
N ALA A 156 4.64 0.12 -14.70
CA ALA A 156 4.73 1.04 -15.82
C ALA A 156 5.52 2.32 -15.46
N GLU A 157 5.25 2.92 -14.29
CA GLU A 157 5.98 4.10 -13.81
C GLU A 157 7.45 3.78 -13.55
N ILE A 158 7.74 2.63 -12.90
CA ILE A 158 9.12 2.17 -12.69
C ILE A 158 9.82 1.95 -14.03
N SER A 159 9.15 1.32 -15.01
CA SER A 159 9.67 1.10 -16.36
C SER A 159 10.13 2.41 -17.01
N GLY A 160 9.31 3.46 -16.95
CA GLY A 160 9.66 4.80 -17.44
C GLY A 160 10.83 5.42 -16.68
N GLN A 161 10.82 5.32 -15.34
CA GLN A 161 11.82 5.96 -14.49
C GLN A 161 13.22 5.31 -14.58
N VAL A 162 13.27 3.97 -14.65
CA VAL A 162 14.55 3.25 -14.72
C VAL A 162 15.00 2.91 -16.15
N ASN A 163 14.22 3.30 -17.14
CA ASN A 163 14.43 3.05 -18.57
C ASN A 163 14.64 1.56 -18.90
N LEU A 164 13.74 0.72 -18.40
CA LEU A 164 13.70 -0.73 -18.64
C LEU A 164 12.30 -1.13 -19.09
N SER A 165 12.17 -2.27 -19.81
CA SER A 165 10.84 -2.80 -20.15
C SER A 165 10.08 -3.24 -18.89
N GLU A 166 8.74 -3.17 -18.91
CA GLU A 166 7.90 -3.65 -17.79
C GLU A 166 8.21 -5.10 -17.43
N LYS A 167 8.42 -5.96 -18.42
CA LYS A 167 8.83 -7.36 -18.22
C LYS A 167 10.16 -7.48 -17.47
N THR A 168 11.11 -6.58 -17.71
CA THR A 168 12.38 -6.53 -17.00
C THR A 168 12.18 -6.07 -15.56
N VAL A 169 11.30 -5.10 -15.32
CA VAL A 169 10.91 -4.64 -13.98
C VAL A 169 10.28 -5.78 -13.18
N GLU A 170 9.32 -6.51 -13.76
CA GLU A 170 8.69 -7.69 -13.14
C GLU A 170 9.71 -8.79 -12.80
N TYR A 171 10.66 -9.04 -13.70
CA TYR A 171 11.77 -9.97 -13.44
C TYR A 171 12.58 -9.54 -12.20
N HIS A 172 12.96 -8.26 -12.09
CA HIS A 172 13.69 -7.74 -10.94
C HIS A 172 12.87 -7.83 -9.64
N LEU A 173 11.57 -7.56 -9.69
CA LEU A 173 10.68 -7.72 -8.54
C LEU A 173 10.58 -9.18 -8.07
N THR A 174 10.40 -10.10 -9.00
CA THR A 174 10.36 -11.55 -8.71
C THR A 174 11.70 -12.02 -8.14
N LYS A 175 12.81 -11.60 -8.74
CA LYS A 175 14.17 -11.91 -8.28
C LYS A 175 14.43 -11.36 -6.87
N SER A 176 14.01 -10.13 -6.58
CA SER A 176 14.17 -9.53 -5.25
C SER A 176 13.44 -10.32 -4.16
N LEU A 177 12.19 -10.71 -4.42
CA LEU A 177 11.41 -11.53 -3.49
C LEU A 177 12.03 -12.90 -3.24
N LYS A 178 12.55 -13.55 -4.29
CA LYS A 178 13.22 -14.84 -4.17
C LYS A 178 14.49 -14.73 -3.31
N LEU A 179 15.31 -13.72 -3.53
CA LEU A 179 16.53 -13.49 -2.76
C LEU A 179 16.23 -13.13 -1.29
N LEU A 180 15.28 -12.24 -1.06
CA LEU A 180 14.87 -11.84 0.30
C LEU A 180 14.29 -13.01 1.09
N ARG A 181 13.49 -13.90 0.45
CA ARG A 181 13.01 -15.13 1.10
C ARG A 181 14.16 -16.05 1.50
N GLY A 182 15.21 -16.17 0.67
CA GLY A 182 16.40 -16.92 1.01
C GLY A 182 17.08 -16.39 2.26
N TYR A 183 17.37 -15.10 2.30
CA TYR A 183 18.03 -14.45 3.45
C TYR A 183 17.18 -14.50 4.74
N LEU A 184 15.87 -14.30 4.65
CA LEU A 184 14.99 -14.41 5.80
C LEU A 184 14.85 -15.83 6.32
N ARG A 185 14.87 -16.83 5.44
CA ARG A 185 14.86 -18.25 5.85
C ARG A 185 16.12 -18.64 6.62
N GLU A 186 17.30 -18.22 6.15
CA GLU A 186 18.57 -18.43 6.87
C GLU A 186 18.53 -17.76 8.26
N PHE A 187 18.01 -16.54 8.35
CA PHE A 187 17.84 -15.84 9.62
C PHE A 187 16.89 -16.57 10.57
N LEU A 188 15.73 -17.02 10.09
CA LEU A 188 14.76 -17.78 10.90
C LEU A 188 15.34 -19.10 11.40
N VAL A 189 16.14 -19.82 10.59
CA VAL A 189 16.81 -21.03 11.03
C VAL A 189 17.83 -20.74 12.13
N LEU A 190 18.61 -19.65 12.02
CA LEU A 190 19.57 -19.25 13.04
C LEU A 190 18.86 -18.87 14.37
N VAL A 191 17.74 -18.15 14.30
CA VAL A 191 16.93 -17.81 15.48
C VAL A 191 16.37 -19.07 16.15
N VAL A 192 15.81 -20.01 15.39
CA VAL A 192 15.29 -21.28 15.93
C VAL A 192 16.40 -22.13 16.55
N VAL A 193 17.59 -22.18 15.94
CA VAL A 193 18.73 -22.90 16.51
C VAL A 193 19.28 -22.21 17.76
N ALA A 194 19.31 -20.88 17.79
CA ALA A 194 19.83 -20.11 18.93
C ALA A 194 18.90 -20.15 20.15
N PHE A 195 17.57 -20.16 19.91
CA PHE A 195 16.56 -20.14 20.98
C PHE A 195 15.82 -21.47 21.19
N GLY A 196 16.05 -22.48 20.34
CA GLY A 196 15.41 -23.79 20.41
C GLY A 196 16.12 -24.80 21.33
N HIS A 197 16.99 -24.35 22.20
CA HIS A 197 17.64 -25.16 23.24
C HIS A 197 17.06 -24.85 24.65
N PHE A 198 15.72 -24.98 24.74
CA PHE A 198 15.04 -25.13 26.04
C PHE A 198 14.07 -26.30 25.98
#